data_3837cfc1cfa4d5930288debc1b1f2eb7
#
_entry.id   3837cfc1cfa4d5930288debc1b1f2eb7
#
_cell.length_a   1.000
_cell.length_b   1.000
_cell.length_c   1.000
_cell.angle_alpha   90.00
_cell.angle_beta   90.00
_cell.angle_gamma   90.00
#
_symmetry.space_group_name_H-M   'P 1'
#
loop_
_entity.id
_entity.type
_entity.pdbx_description
1 polymer ?
#
loop_
_entity_poly.entity_id
_entity_poly.type
_entity_poly.pdbx_seq_one_letter_code
_entity_poly.pdbx_strand_id
1 'polypeptide(L)'
;MDEKTISENIKKLRTRNGMTLQDLAARTGLTKGYLSKVERAQKAPPYSTLTKIAAGLGIEITSLLAGRIDPISDVKLFLSRQTNRKLIKETDQFAGYDYEVLADGKPGKNMEPFIIHAPFDIARTYSHEGEESIYVIDGQLEFHYGDEAYLLNKGDNIYFDSIIPHVGKSIGDEKAKLLVVIYFYKRNR
;
A
#
# COMPACT_ATOMS: atom_id res chain seq x y z
N MET A 1 0.26 -8.57 9.68
CA MET A 1 -1.20 -8.45 9.85
C MET A 1 -1.78 -9.28 8.73
N ASP A 2 -2.73 -10.14 9.03
CA ASP A 2 -3.34 -10.98 8.00
C ASP A 2 -4.47 -10.20 7.26
N GLU A 3 -4.86 -10.69 6.11
CA GLU A 3 -5.92 -10.11 5.28
C GLU A 3 -7.25 -10.01 6.02
N LYS A 4 -7.50 -10.95 6.92
CA LYS A 4 -8.69 -10.99 7.76
C LYS A 4 -8.76 -9.75 8.64
N THR A 5 -7.64 -9.35 9.24
CA THR A 5 -7.56 -8.14 10.06
C THR A 5 -7.83 -6.87 9.23
N ILE A 6 -7.29 -6.77 8.00
CA ILE A 6 -7.55 -5.63 7.12
C ILE A 6 -9.04 -5.57 6.75
N SER A 7 -9.63 -6.70 6.39
CA SER A 7 -11.05 -6.81 6.04
C SER A 7 -11.97 -6.45 7.20
N GLU A 8 -11.65 -6.89 8.41
CA GLU A 8 -12.36 -6.54 9.64
C GLU A 8 -12.24 -5.03 9.94
N ASN A 9 -11.06 -4.44 9.74
CA ASN A 9 -10.85 -3.01 9.91
C ASN A 9 -11.68 -2.18 8.93
N ILE A 10 -11.71 -2.56 7.65
CA ILE A 10 -12.55 -1.90 6.64
C ILE A 10 -14.01 -1.91 7.08
N LYS A 11 -14.54 -3.08 7.43
CA LYS A 11 -15.92 -3.23 7.88
C LYS A 11 -16.22 -2.40 9.14
N LYS A 12 -15.34 -2.47 10.14
CA LYS A 12 -15.46 -1.74 11.40
C LYS A 12 -15.47 -0.23 11.18
N LEU A 13 -14.59 0.28 10.34
CA LEU A 13 -14.52 1.71 10.02
C LEU A 13 -15.75 2.18 9.24
N ARG A 14 -16.18 1.43 8.23
CA ARG A 14 -17.39 1.74 7.48
C ARG A 14 -18.60 1.83 8.39
N THR A 15 -18.80 0.83 9.23
CA THR A 15 -19.96 0.80 10.15
C THR A 15 -19.90 1.90 11.21
N ARG A 16 -18.71 2.19 11.74
CA ARG A 16 -18.50 3.32 12.69
C ARG A 16 -18.82 4.66 12.06
N ASN A 17 -18.52 4.84 10.77
CA ASN A 17 -18.86 6.05 10.02
C ASN A 17 -20.34 6.09 9.57
N GLY A 18 -21.18 5.13 10.00
CA GLY A 18 -22.59 5.04 9.62
C GLY A 18 -22.83 4.74 8.12
N MET A 19 -21.78 4.31 7.40
CA MET A 19 -21.85 4.06 5.97
C MET A 19 -22.40 2.69 5.65
N THR A 20 -23.27 2.61 4.63
CA THR A 20 -23.63 1.35 3.97
C THR A 20 -22.53 0.93 3.00
N LEU A 21 -22.55 -0.32 2.53
CA LEU A 21 -21.68 -0.77 1.44
C LEU A 21 -21.93 0.02 0.14
N GLN A 22 -23.14 0.54 -0.06
CA GLN A 22 -23.48 1.35 -1.21
C GLN A 22 -22.84 2.73 -1.13
N ASP A 23 -22.81 3.35 0.06
CA ASP A 23 -22.14 4.64 0.29
C ASP A 23 -20.65 4.55 0.04
N LEU A 24 -20.01 3.48 0.57
CA LEU A 24 -18.60 3.25 0.34
C LEU A 24 -18.30 2.96 -1.14
N ALA A 25 -19.16 2.23 -1.82
CA ALA A 25 -19.05 1.98 -3.26
C ALA A 25 -19.08 3.29 -4.06
N ALA A 26 -20.03 4.19 -3.75
CA ALA A 26 -20.12 5.50 -4.39
C ALA A 26 -18.88 6.37 -4.18
N ARG A 27 -18.30 6.34 -2.97
CA ARG A 27 -17.08 7.12 -2.63
C ARG A 27 -15.79 6.57 -3.26
N THR A 28 -15.72 5.26 -3.47
CA THR A 28 -14.50 4.59 -3.93
C THR A 28 -14.47 4.29 -5.42
N GLY A 29 -15.62 4.39 -6.09
CA GLY A 29 -15.81 3.93 -7.47
C GLY A 29 -15.75 2.40 -7.62
N LEU A 30 -15.81 1.66 -6.50
CA LEU A 30 -15.82 0.20 -6.47
C LEU A 30 -17.28 -0.33 -6.44
N THR A 31 -17.49 -1.58 -6.85
CA THR A 31 -18.82 -2.18 -6.77
C THR A 31 -19.13 -2.64 -5.34
N LYS A 32 -20.41 -2.54 -4.93
CA LYS A 32 -20.91 -3.07 -3.66
C LYS A 32 -20.56 -4.56 -3.47
N GLY A 33 -20.69 -5.35 -4.55
CA GLY A 33 -20.36 -6.78 -4.52
C GLY A 33 -18.88 -7.05 -4.25
N TYR A 34 -17.99 -6.24 -4.83
CA TYR A 34 -16.55 -6.33 -4.59
C TYR A 34 -16.23 -5.97 -3.12
N LEU A 35 -16.73 -4.84 -2.63
CA LEU A 35 -16.52 -4.42 -1.23
C LEU A 35 -17.05 -5.45 -0.23
N SER A 36 -18.19 -6.08 -0.52
CA SER A 36 -18.73 -7.17 0.30
C SER A 36 -17.80 -8.38 0.36
N LYS A 37 -17.13 -8.74 -0.75
CA LYS A 37 -16.14 -9.83 -0.78
C LYS A 37 -14.89 -9.46 0.01
N VAL A 38 -14.43 -8.20 -0.10
CA VAL A 38 -13.32 -7.66 0.68
C VAL A 38 -13.63 -7.73 2.18
N GLU A 39 -14.76 -7.21 2.64
CA GLU A 39 -15.14 -7.23 4.06
C GLU A 39 -15.34 -8.63 4.66
N ARG A 40 -15.58 -9.64 3.82
CA ARG A 40 -15.66 -11.05 4.22
C ARG A 40 -14.35 -11.81 4.08
N ALA A 41 -13.25 -11.11 3.80
CA ALA A 41 -11.94 -11.71 3.54
C ALA A 41 -11.95 -12.80 2.43
N GLN A 42 -12.89 -12.69 1.47
CA GLN A 42 -12.99 -13.60 0.32
C GLN A 42 -12.14 -13.15 -0.86
N LYS A 43 -11.62 -11.94 -0.79
CA LYS A 43 -10.76 -11.35 -1.81
C LYS A 43 -9.87 -10.28 -1.17
N ALA A 44 -8.58 -10.50 -1.22
CA ALA A 44 -7.60 -9.50 -0.85
C ALA A 44 -7.57 -8.38 -1.90
N PRO A 45 -7.77 -7.12 -1.51
CA PRO A 45 -7.66 -6.01 -2.44
C PRO A 45 -6.18 -5.66 -2.65
N PRO A 46 -5.77 -5.32 -3.89
CA PRO A 46 -4.44 -4.76 -4.14
C PRO A 46 -4.25 -3.44 -3.39
N TYR A 47 -2.99 -3.06 -3.17
CA TYR A 47 -2.64 -1.82 -2.46
C TYR A 47 -3.38 -0.58 -3.02
N SER A 48 -3.41 -0.42 -4.33
CA SER A 48 -4.13 0.66 -5.00
C SER A 48 -5.64 0.68 -4.69
N THR A 49 -6.23 -0.49 -4.48
CA THR A 49 -7.64 -0.61 -4.05
C THR A 49 -7.80 -0.29 -2.57
N LEU A 50 -6.86 -0.73 -1.73
CA LEU A 50 -6.83 -0.36 -0.30
C LEU A 50 -6.72 1.16 -0.12
N THR A 51 -5.91 1.83 -0.94
CA THR A 51 -5.81 3.30 -0.96
C THR A 51 -7.16 3.96 -1.29
N LYS A 52 -7.88 3.46 -2.31
CA LYS A 52 -9.23 3.95 -2.65
C LYS A 52 -10.22 3.74 -1.50
N ILE A 53 -10.17 2.57 -0.85
CA ILE A 53 -11.04 2.26 0.29
C ILE A 53 -10.71 3.18 1.47
N ALA A 54 -9.43 3.36 1.81
CA ALA A 54 -8.99 4.25 2.88
C ALA A 54 -9.44 5.69 2.64
N ALA A 55 -9.25 6.20 1.41
CA ALA A 55 -9.74 7.53 1.02
C ALA A 55 -11.27 7.65 1.14
N GLY A 56 -12.03 6.64 0.69
CA GLY A 56 -13.48 6.60 0.82
C GLY A 56 -13.97 6.55 2.27
N LEU A 57 -13.17 5.98 3.17
CA LEU A 57 -13.41 5.94 4.61
C LEU A 57 -12.94 7.22 5.34
N GLY A 58 -12.21 8.11 4.64
CA GLY A 58 -11.65 9.34 5.22
C GLY A 58 -10.45 9.10 6.15
N ILE A 59 -9.70 8.04 5.92
CA ILE A 59 -8.50 7.70 6.70
C ILE A 59 -7.27 7.50 5.79
N GLU A 60 -6.10 7.56 6.40
CA GLU A 60 -4.85 7.18 5.74
C GLU A 60 -4.77 5.65 5.55
N ILE A 61 -4.19 5.21 4.43
CA ILE A 61 -3.99 3.78 4.18
C ILE A 61 -3.15 3.11 5.25
N THR A 62 -2.14 3.80 5.77
CA THR A 62 -1.29 3.31 6.86
C THR A 62 -2.08 3.07 8.14
N SER A 63 -3.07 3.91 8.43
CA SER A 63 -4.00 3.71 9.55
C SER A 63 -4.86 2.47 9.33
N LEU A 64 -5.35 2.26 8.11
CA LEU A 64 -6.11 1.07 7.75
C LEU A 64 -5.26 -0.19 7.91
N LEU A 65 -4.04 -0.19 7.39
CA LEU A 65 -3.10 -1.30 7.47
C LEU A 65 -2.64 -1.58 8.91
N ALA A 66 -2.38 -0.53 9.70
CA ALA A 66 -1.97 -0.67 11.10
C ALA A 66 -3.14 -1.01 12.05
N GLY A 67 -4.38 -0.96 11.57
CA GLY A 67 -5.59 -1.17 12.39
C GLY A 67 -5.80 -0.07 13.42
N ARG A 68 -5.27 1.13 13.17
CA ARG A 68 -5.46 2.30 14.02
C ARG A 68 -6.66 3.10 13.52
N ILE A 69 -7.56 3.44 14.44
CA ILE A 69 -8.77 4.21 14.18
C ILE A 69 -8.68 5.48 15.03
N ASP A 70 -7.55 6.17 14.99
CA ASP A 70 -7.38 7.40 15.73
C ASP A 70 -7.97 8.58 14.93
N PRO A 71 -8.66 9.53 15.58
CA PRO A 71 -9.04 10.77 14.94
C PRO A 71 -7.79 11.49 14.44
N ILE A 72 -7.93 12.27 13.38
CA ILE A 72 -6.84 13.09 12.81
C ILE A 72 -6.26 13.94 13.94
N SER A 73 -5.11 13.51 14.48
CA SER A 73 -4.38 14.26 15.47
C SER A 73 -3.43 15.24 14.77
N ASP A 74 -3.19 16.41 15.36
CA ASP A 74 -2.26 17.43 14.83
C ASP A 74 -0.78 17.03 15.03
N VAL A 75 -0.47 15.77 14.75
CA VAL A 75 0.89 15.22 14.85
C VAL A 75 1.75 15.79 13.75
N LYS A 76 2.67 16.67 14.10
CA LYS A 76 3.61 17.29 13.14
C LYS A 76 4.84 16.42 12.88
N LEU A 77 5.27 15.63 13.86
CA LEU A 77 6.42 14.73 13.78
C LEU A 77 6.03 13.33 14.23
N PHE A 78 6.43 12.33 13.46
CA PHE A 78 6.32 10.92 13.84
C PHE A 78 7.69 10.24 13.70
N LEU A 79 8.13 9.56 14.76
CA LEU A 79 9.36 8.79 14.77
C LEU A 79 9.04 7.30 14.68
N SER A 80 9.41 6.66 13.58
CA SER A 80 9.33 5.21 13.41
C SER A 80 10.67 4.56 13.75
N ARG A 81 10.71 3.80 14.84
CA ARG A 81 11.90 3.01 15.20
C ARG A 81 11.78 1.62 14.60
N GLN A 82 12.88 1.07 14.10
CA GLN A 82 12.91 -0.27 13.49
C GLN A 82 12.32 -1.34 14.42
N THR A 83 12.61 -1.26 15.73
CA THR A 83 12.12 -2.20 16.73
C THR A 83 10.60 -2.22 16.90
N ASN A 84 9.90 -1.17 16.47
CA ASN A 84 8.46 -1.01 16.64
C ASN A 84 7.68 -1.13 15.32
N ARG A 85 8.38 -1.35 14.20
CA ARG A 85 7.73 -1.50 12.90
C ARG A 85 7.01 -2.83 12.82
N LYS A 86 5.85 -2.81 12.21
CA LYS A 86 5.09 -4.01 11.91
C LYS A 86 5.45 -4.47 10.50
N LEU A 87 5.96 -5.69 10.39
CA LEU A 87 6.08 -6.36 9.11
C LEU A 87 4.71 -6.91 8.73
N ILE A 88 4.17 -6.43 7.63
CA ILE A 88 2.97 -6.96 7.01
C ILE A 88 3.45 -7.95 5.97
N LYS A 89 3.39 -9.23 6.31
CA LYS A 89 3.70 -10.31 5.36
C LYS A 89 2.50 -10.51 4.47
N GLU A 90 2.75 -10.46 3.19
CA GLU A 90 1.71 -10.76 2.23
C GLU A 90 1.69 -12.25 1.90
N THR A 91 0.48 -12.79 1.90
CA THR A 91 0.18 -14.12 1.37
C THR A 91 0.13 -14.04 -0.16
N ASP A 92 0.07 -15.19 -0.83
CA ASP A 92 0.04 -15.33 -2.30
C ASP A 92 -0.94 -14.40 -3.05
N GLN A 93 -1.92 -13.83 -2.34
CA GLN A 93 -2.92 -12.94 -2.92
C GLN A 93 -2.44 -11.51 -3.20
N PHE A 94 -1.35 -11.05 -2.55
CA PHE A 94 -0.75 -9.72 -2.75
C PHE A 94 0.54 -9.74 -3.58
N ALA A 95 0.77 -10.81 -4.32
CA ALA A 95 1.98 -10.96 -5.13
C ALA A 95 3.30 -11.06 -4.33
N GLY A 96 3.25 -11.44 -3.05
CA GLY A 96 4.42 -11.81 -2.26
C GLY A 96 5.31 -10.66 -1.76
N TYR A 97 4.86 -9.39 -1.86
CA TYR A 97 5.54 -8.25 -1.26
C TYR A 97 5.33 -8.21 0.25
N ASP A 98 6.41 -8.12 1.01
CA ASP A 98 6.33 -7.86 2.45
C ASP A 98 6.59 -6.36 2.71
N TYR A 99 5.80 -5.72 3.58
CA TYR A 99 5.85 -4.27 3.83
C TYR A 99 6.13 -3.94 5.29
N GLU A 100 7.02 -2.95 5.50
CA GLU A 100 7.15 -2.24 6.78
C GLU A 100 6.65 -0.81 6.59
N VAL A 101 5.61 -0.41 7.30
CA VAL A 101 5.06 0.97 7.23
C VAL A 101 5.92 1.90 8.07
N LEU A 102 6.43 3.00 7.47
CA LEU A 102 7.36 3.91 8.13
C LEU A 102 6.69 5.14 8.77
N ALA A 103 5.49 5.51 8.33
CA ALA A 103 4.83 6.74 8.77
C ALA A 103 3.37 6.53 9.19
N ASP A 104 3.05 5.38 9.79
CA ASP A 104 1.69 4.99 10.19
C ASP A 104 1.05 5.91 11.25
N GLY A 105 1.85 6.64 12.03
CA GLY A 105 1.39 7.59 13.04
C GLY A 105 1.42 9.06 12.61
N LYS A 106 1.66 9.40 11.34
CA LYS A 106 1.64 10.77 10.81
C LYS A 106 0.40 10.99 9.95
N PRO A 107 -0.70 11.52 10.49
CA PRO A 107 -1.90 11.82 9.71
C PRO A 107 -1.68 13.01 8.76
N GLY A 108 -2.49 13.06 7.70
CA GLY A 108 -2.47 14.18 6.73
C GLY A 108 -1.16 14.31 5.93
N LYS A 109 -0.36 13.26 5.86
CA LYS A 109 0.85 13.23 5.03
C LYS A 109 0.49 13.10 3.55
N ASN A 110 1.39 13.58 2.68
CA ASN A 110 1.24 13.48 1.23
C ASN A 110 2.09 12.33 0.66
N MET A 111 3.07 11.87 1.41
CA MET A 111 3.98 10.80 1.02
C MET A 111 3.77 9.59 1.92
N GLU A 112 3.78 8.40 1.33
CA GLU A 112 3.70 7.11 2.01
C GLU A 112 5.03 6.37 1.86
N PRO A 113 5.91 6.47 2.86
CA PRO A 113 7.17 5.73 2.84
C PRO A 113 6.99 4.33 3.41
N PHE A 114 7.62 3.35 2.73
CA PHE A 114 7.66 1.94 3.11
C PHE A 114 9.07 1.37 3.00
N ILE A 115 9.37 0.36 3.80
CA ILE A 115 10.35 -0.64 3.43
C ILE A 115 9.58 -1.78 2.79
N ILE A 116 10.01 -2.20 1.61
CA ILE A 116 9.41 -3.30 0.85
C ILE A 116 10.47 -4.38 0.63
N HIS A 117 10.09 -5.64 0.85
CA HIS A 117 10.85 -6.80 0.43
C HIS A 117 10.15 -7.39 -0.80
N ALA A 118 10.80 -7.23 -1.96
CA ALA A 118 10.19 -7.62 -3.23
C ALA A 118 10.11 -9.15 -3.37
N PRO A 119 9.06 -9.70 -4.00
CA PRO A 119 8.95 -11.14 -4.25
C PRO A 119 9.97 -11.61 -5.29
N PHE A 120 10.11 -12.93 -5.44
CA PHE A 120 10.91 -13.51 -6.53
C PHE A 120 10.11 -13.68 -7.82
N ASP A 121 8.78 -13.70 -7.73
CA ASP A 121 7.89 -13.90 -8.87
C ASP A 121 6.94 -12.72 -9.06
N ILE A 122 6.65 -12.40 -10.34
CA ILE A 122 5.69 -11.38 -10.72
C ILE A 122 4.32 -12.03 -10.86
N ALA A 123 3.41 -11.80 -9.90
CA ALA A 123 2.05 -12.28 -9.99
C ALA A 123 1.12 -11.31 -10.74
N ARG A 124 1.41 -10.01 -10.72
CA ARG A 124 0.63 -8.96 -11.41
C ARG A 124 1.40 -7.64 -11.47
N THR A 125 0.95 -6.75 -12.36
CA THR A 125 1.40 -5.35 -12.42
C THR A 125 0.51 -4.44 -11.60
N TYR A 126 1.04 -3.28 -11.21
CA TYR A 126 0.34 -2.22 -10.50
C TYR A 126 0.25 -0.98 -11.36
N SER A 127 -0.79 -0.20 -11.16
CA SER A 127 -0.98 1.12 -11.76
C SER A 127 -1.88 1.93 -10.85
N HIS A 128 -1.49 3.16 -10.51
CA HIS A 128 -2.29 4.08 -9.70
C HIS A 128 -1.89 5.53 -9.96
N GLU A 129 -2.73 6.48 -9.57
CA GLU A 129 -2.40 7.92 -9.66
C GLU A 129 -1.29 8.25 -8.68
N GLY A 130 -0.34 9.10 -9.10
CA GLY A 130 0.76 9.59 -8.28
C GLY A 130 2.12 9.33 -8.90
N GLU A 131 3.12 9.53 -8.08
CA GLU A 131 4.53 9.33 -8.41
C GLU A 131 5.16 8.42 -7.35
N GLU A 132 6.17 7.67 -7.75
CA GLU A 132 6.94 6.82 -6.85
C GLU A 132 8.44 7.04 -7.01
N SER A 133 9.13 6.89 -5.88
CA SER A 133 10.58 6.74 -5.84
C SER A 133 10.93 5.43 -5.17
N ILE A 134 11.78 4.63 -5.81
CA ILE A 134 12.29 3.36 -5.29
C ILE A 134 13.81 3.46 -5.18
N TYR A 135 14.34 3.30 -3.97
CA TYR A 135 15.77 3.19 -3.69
C TYR A 135 16.10 1.79 -3.21
N VAL A 136 17.05 1.12 -3.86
CA VAL A 136 17.50 -0.22 -3.48
C VAL A 136 18.46 -0.13 -2.29
N ILE A 137 17.95 -0.54 -1.10
CA ILE A 137 18.75 -0.57 0.13
C ILE A 137 19.70 -1.77 0.10
N ASP A 138 19.20 -2.94 -0.35
CA ASP A 138 19.99 -4.17 -0.42
C ASP A 138 19.41 -5.14 -1.46
N GLY A 139 20.28 -6.01 -2.01
CA GLY A 139 19.91 -6.95 -3.07
C GLY A 139 19.84 -6.33 -4.47
N GLN A 140 19.16 -7.03 -5.38
CA GLN A 140 18.94 -6.61 -6.76
C GLN A 140 17.45 -6.72 -7.11
N LEU A 141 16.96 -5.76 -7.89
CA LEU A 141 15.58 -5.69 -8.35
C LEU A 141 15.51 -5.67 -9.87
N GLU A 142 14.77 -6.58 -10.48
CA GLU A 142 14.31 -6.44 -11.86
C GLU A 142 12.99 -5.67 -11.82
N PHE A 143 13.00 -4.44 -12.35
CA PHE A 143 11.87 -3.53 -12.34
C PHE A 143 11.30 -3.39 -13.76
N HIS A 144 10.01 -3.67 -13.91
CA HIS A 144 9.27 -3.51 -15.16
C HIS A 144 8.44 -2.23 -15.10
N TYR A 145 8.49 -1.43 -16.15
CA TYR A 145 7.75 -0.18 -16.31
C TYR A 145 7.23 -0.07 -17.75
N GLY A 146 5.93 -0.24 -17.93
CA GLY A 146 5.35 -0.43 -19.26
C GLY A 146 5.94 -1.68 -19.94
N ASP A 147 6.51 -1.47 -21.10
CA ASP A 147 7.16 -2.53 -21.90
C ASP A 147 8.67 -2.65 -21.66
N GLU A 148 9.22 -1.82 -20.78
CA GLU A 148 10.65 -1.79 -20.48
C GLU A 148 10.99 -2.50 -19.17
N ALA A 149 12.21 -3.06 -19.09
CA ALA A 149 12.73 -3.69 -17.88
C ALA A 149 14.09 -3.13 -17.51
N TYR A 150 14.28 -2.86 -16.23
CA TYR A 150 15.49 -2.28 -15.65
C TYR A 150 16.05 -3.18 -14.56
N LEU A 151 17.34 -3.42 -14.56
CA LEU A 151 18.04 -4.06 -13.45
C LEU A 151 18.59 -2.98 -12.52
N LEU A 152 18.08 -2.95 -11.30
CA LEU A 152 18.51 -2.01 -10.26
C LEU A 152 19.36 -2.75 -9.24
N ASN A 153 20.53 -2.19 -8.94
CA ASN A 153 21.47 -2.69 -7.95
C ASN A 153 21.37 -1.91 -6.64
N LYS A 154 21.95 -2.43 -5.58
CA LYS A 154 22.10 -1.72 -4.32
C LYS A 154 22.68 -0.32 -4.54
N GLY A 155 22.00 0.70 -4.05
CA GLY A 155 22.35 2.11 -4.19
C GLY A 155 21.67 2.81 -5.37
N ASP A 156 21.06 2.07 -6.29
CA ASP A 156 20.32 2.67 -7.40
C ASP A 156 18.98 3.24 -6.93
N ASN A 157 18.53 4.28 -7.64
CA ASN A 157 17.22 4.88 -7.45
C ASN A 157 16.50 5.03 -8.79
N ILE A 158 15.20 4.76 -8.80
CA ILE A 158 14.31 5.05 -9.91
C ILE A 158 13.15 5.92 -9.40
N TYR A 159 12.73 6.89 -10.23
CA TYR A 159 11.60 7.77 -9.98
C TYR A 159 10.69 7.77 -11.21
N PHE A 160 9.38 7.60 -11.02
CA PHE A 160 8.46 7.40 -12.12
C PHE A 160 7.01 7.81 -11.80
N ASP A 161 6.24 8.06 -12.87
CA ASP A 161 4.79 8.25 -12.80
C ASP A 161 4.10 6.89 -12.63
N SER A 162 3.40 6.70 -11.51
CA SER A 162 2.80 5.41 -11.14
C SER A 162 1.56 5.03 -11.96
N ILE A 163 1.12 5.91 -12.87
CA ILE A 163 0.00 5.61 -13.78
C ILE A 163 0.38 4.55 -14.83
N ILE A 164 1.66 4.46 -15.20
CA ILE A 164 2.15 3.43 -16.10
C ILE A 164 2.24 2.09 -15.35
N PRO A 165 1.77 0.98 -15.92
CA PRO A 165 1.88 -0.34 -15.30
C PRO A 165 3.32 -0.65 -14.91
N HIS A 166 3.52 -1.03 -13.63
CA HIS A 166 4.84 -1.29 -13.08
C HIS A 166 4.81 -2.45 -12.08
N VAL A 167 5.97 -3.10 -11.90
CA VAL A 167 6.18 -4.18 -10.92
C VAL A 167 7.67 -4.45 -10.77
N GLY A 168 8.09 -4.96 -9.61
CA GLY A 168 9.47 -5.40 -9.40
C GLY A 168 9.52 -6.80 -8.80
N LYS A 169 10.57 -7.54 -9.11
CA LYS A 169 10.90 -8.83 -8.48
C LYS A 169 12.36 -8.85 -8.06
N SER A 170 12.65 -9.60 -7.02
CA SER A 170 14.01 -9.84 -6.55
C SER A 170 14.79 -10.72 -7.51
N ILE A 171 16.07 -10.44 -7.64
CA ILE A 171 17.04 -11.28 -8.34
C ILE A 171 18.05 -11.83 -7.33
N GLY A 172 18.40 -13.11 -7.45
CA GLY A 172 19.31 -13.81 -6.54
C GLY A 172 18.59 -14.62 -5.48
N ASP A 173 19.27 -14.91 -4.35
CA ASP A 173 18.78 -15.84 -3.32
C ASP A 173 18.04 -15.15 -2.17
N GLU A 174 18.19 -13.83 -2.05
CA GLU A 174 17.54 -13.03 -1.00
C GLU A 174 16.62 -11.96 -1.60
N LYS A 175 15.51 -11.67 -0.89
CA LYS A 175 14.58 -10.62 -1.31
C LYS A 175 15.27 -9.27 -1.32
N ALA A 176 15.17 -8.54 -2.43
CA ALA A 176 15.61 -7.16 -2.51
C ALA A 176 14.85 -6.30 -1.50
N LYS A 177 15.60 -5.51 -0.74
CA LYS A 177 15.08 -4.57 0.24
C LYS A 177 15.09 -3.16 -0.32
N LEU A 178 13.93 -2.53 -0.33
CA LEU A 178 13.68 -1.28 -1.01
C LEU A 178 13.15 -0.23 -0.03
N LEU A 179 13.57 1.01 -0.17
CA LEU A 179 12.81 2.16 0.32
C LEU A 179 11.91 2.62 -0.82
N VAL A 180 10.62 2.53 -0.62
CA VAL A 180 9.62 3.02 -1.58
C VAL A 180 8.88 4.19 -0.97
N VAL A 181 8.79 5.29 -1.71
CA VAL A 181 8.01 6.47 -1.32
C VAL A 181 6.97 6.72 -2.40
N ILE A 182 5.71 6.63 -2.01
CA ILE A 182 4.57 6.89 -2.90
C ILE A 182 4.02 8.27 -2.57
N TYR A 183 3.87 9.13 -3.58
CA TYR A 183 3.19 10.41 -3.49
C TYR A 183 1.86 10.35 -4.24
N PHE A 184 0.75 10.60 -3.54
CA PHE A 184 -0.56 10.67 -4.16
C PHE A 184 -0.93 12.12 -4.45
N TYR A 185 -1.32 12.42 -5.68
CA TYR A 185 -1.87 13.74 -6.00
C TYR A 185 -3.09 14.01 -5.11
N LYS A 186 -3.09 15.14 -4.42
CA LYS A 186 -4.28 15.58 -3.69
C LYS A 186 -5.39 15.80 -4.71
N ARG A 187 -6.42 14.96 -4.69
CA ARG A 187 -7.65 15.31 -5.37
C ARG A 187 -8.16 16.59 -4.72
N ASN A 188 -8.27 17.67 -5.49
CA ASN A 188 -8.98 18.87 -5.04
C ASN A 188 -10.36 18.43 -4.54
N ARG A 189 -10.60 18.67 -3.26
CA ARG A 189 -11.89 18.44 -2.61
C ARG A 189 -12.91 19.44 -3.07
#